data_4b67dbe17eb60653bdf9cd96f85f3174
#
_entry.id   4b67dbe17eb60653bdf9cd96f85f3174
#
_cell.length_a   1.000
_cell.length_b   1.000
_cell.length_c   1.000
_cell.angle_alpha   90.00
_cell.angle_beta   90.00
_cell.angle_gamma   90.00
#
_symmetry.space_group_name_H-M   'P 1'
#
loop_
_entity.id
_entity.type
_entity.pdbx_description
1 polymer ?
#
loop_
_entity_poly.entity_id
_entity_poly.type
_entity_poly.pdbx_seq_one_letter_code
_entity_poly.pdbx_strand_id
1 'polypeptide(L)'
;MRSTFNILFYINRSKLKADGTTAILCRITIDGSKVVMSTGENTSPDDWSVKRQETNDKQQNQRLHSFREKKEQGYNTFLLQFGAVSAELLKNHLQGVGSNPTTLLALSREELSIVQSTKASGTYQSCRSYHRQLESFVESKGVADIPLTTLTMEFFDDYRIHFKRKGYALSSTKQNLFWLSRLMYRAVSQQTIRYNPFEDAKYERVERKIRCLGKTDIARLLAMPLQNGQAEFVRRLFLFSVFTGLAFADVSKLRYCDIETNNAGIRYIRQYRKKTDVESITPLHPIAEQILSLYPLKDRKEDSPIFATSMSRIQIGMHLKAIGLACGIRQSLSFHVGRHSFGALTLEAGIPIESIAKMMGHASIASTQIYAQITDNKISKDMDRLIEKYE
;
A
#
# COMPACT_ATOMS: atom_id res chain seq x y z
N MET A 1 -14.49 18.74 23.95
CA MET A 1 -13.64 19.82 24.53
C MET A 1 -13.83 21.09 23.72
N ARG A 2 -13.94 22.27 24.40
CA ARG A 2 -13.98 23.55 23.68
C ARG A 2 -12.60 23.83 23.09
N SER A 3 -12.53 24.17 21.79
CA SER A 3 -11.30 24.61 21.14
C SER A 3 -10.80 25.90 21.77
N THR A 4 -9.50 25.95 22.06
CA THR A 4 -8.86 27.19 22.56
C THR A 4 -8.34 27.97 21.37
N PHE A 5 -8.83 29.21 21.21
CA PHE A 5 -8.39 30.12 20.17
C PHE A 5 -7.84 31.40 20.81
N ASN A 6 -6.65 31.84 20.41
CA ASN A 6 -6.04 33.06 20.91
C ASN A 6 -5.23 33.76 19.81
N ILE A 7 -5.36 35.09 19.77
CA ILE A 7 -4.59 35.97 18.89
C ILE A 7 -3.70 36.88 19.76
N LEU A 8 -2.40 36.91 19.45
CA LEU A 8 -1.43 37.77 20.12
C LEU A 8 -0.67 38.60 19.08
N PHE A 9 -0.67 39.92 19.23
CA PHE A 9 0.24 40.80 18.49
C PHE A 9 1.54 41.01 19.28
N TYR A 10 2.65 41.02 18.54
CA TYR A 10 3.97 41.24 19.13
C TYR A 10 4.96 41.81 18.09
N ILE A 11 6.03 42.39 18.56
CA ILE A 11 7.14 42.82 17.73
C ILE A 11 8.40 42.02 18.03
N ASN A 12 9.30 41.96 17.05
CA ASN A 12 10.63 41.39 17.26
C ASN A 12 11.67 42.48 17.32
N ARG A 13 12.06 42.88 18.52
CA ARG A 13 13.02 44.00 18.78
C ARG A 13 14.40 43.74 18.21
N SER A 14 14.78 42.49 17.90
CA SER A 14 16.09 42.18 17.28
C SER A 14 16.08 42.31 15.75
N LYS A 15 14.92 42.50 15.12
CA LYS A 15 14.77 42.64 13.67
C LYS A 15 14.30 44.06 13.29
N LEU A 16 15.18 45.02 13.43
CA LEU A 16 14.95 46.41 12.99
C LEU A 16 15.22 46.55 11.51
N LYS A 17 14.38 47.35 10.85
CA LYS A 17 14.61 47.83 9.49
C LYS A 17 15.58 49.01 9.51
N ALA A 18 16.07 49.41 8.32
CA ALA A 18 16.98 50.56 8.19
C ALA A 18 16.36 51.89 8.67
N ASP A 19 15.02 52.00 8.72
CA ASP A 19 14.27 53.14 9.22
C ASP A 19 14.02 53.10 10.74
N GLY A 20 14.59 52.15 11.46
CA GLY A 20 14.42 51.99 12.91
C GLY A 20 13.11 51.32 13.33
N THR A 21 12.26 50.94 12.37
CA THR A 21 10.99 50.25 12.66
C THR A 21 11.11 48.71 12.65
N THR A 22 10.16 48.04 13.24
CA THR A 22 10.02 46.57 13.19
C THR A 22 8.60 46.18 12.83
N ALA A 23 8.44 45.03 12.19
CA ALA A 23 7.12 44.52 11.80
C ALA A 23 6.31 44.08 13.03
N ILE A 24 5.02 44.42 13.05
CA ILE A 24 4.06 43.87 14.00
C ILE A 24 3.60 42.54 13.46
N LEU A 25 3.84 41.49 14.24
CA LEU A 25 3.49 40.12 13.93
C LEU A 25 2.25 39.67 14.70
N CYS A 26 1.42 38.87 14.05
CA CYS A 26 0.25 38.23 14.63
C CYS A 26 0.54 36.75 14.85
N ARG A 27 0.47 36.27 16.10
CA ARG A 27 0.52 34.84 16.44
C ARG A 27 -0.87 34.35 16.75
N ILE A 28 -1.34 33.39 15.99
CA ILE A 28 -2.59 32.67 16.21
C ILE A 28 -2.25 31.35 16.87
N THR A 29 -2.90 31.03 17.99
CA THR A 29 -2.76 29.77 18.72
C THR A 29 -4.13 29.07 18.75
N ILE A 30 -4.19 27.85 18.25
CA ILE A 30 -5.39 26.99 18.29
C ILE A 30 -4.96 25.64 18.89
N ASP A 31 -5.55 25.26 20.02
CA ASP A 31 -5.29 23.99 20.72
C ASP A 31 -3.79 23.67 20.90
N GLY A 32 -3.00 24.70 21.28
CA GLY A 32 -1.56 24.58 21.48
C GLY A 32 -0.70 24.71 20.22
N SER A 33 -1.27 24.54 19.03
CA SER A 33 -0.59 24.79 17.76
C SER A 33 -0.50 26.27 17.45
N LYS A 34 0.67 26.73 16.94
CA LYS A 34 0.97 28.16 16.76
C LYS A 34 1.37 28.45 15.32
N VAL A 35 0.79 29.47 14.74
CA VAL A 35 1.23 30.04 13.45
C VAL A 35 1.46 31.53 13.59
N VAL A 36 2.41 32.04 12.82
CA VAL A 36 2.75 33.46 12.78
C VAL A 36 2.49 34.00 11.39
N MET A 37 1.92 35.19 11.33
CA MET A 37 1.70 35.95 10.10
C MET A 37 2.01 37.42 10.29
N SER A 38 2.39 38.11 9.20
CA SER A 38 2.59 39.54 9.22
C SER A 38 1.23 40.24 9.26
N THR A 39 1.14 41.35 10.00
CA THR A 39 -0.04 42.23 9.96
C THR A 39 0.04 43.22 8.79
N GLY A 40 1.22 43.41 8.18
CA GLY A 40 1.53 44.45 7.22
C GLY A 40 1.94 45.80 7.86
N GLU A 41 1.78 45.95 9.18
CA GLU A 41 2.08 47.12 9.94
C GLU A 41 3.52 47.09 10.52
N ASN A 42 4.15 48.26 10.68
CA ASN A 42 5.45 48.41 11.32
C ASN A 42 5.35 49.46 12.40
N THR A 43 6.15 49.36 13.45
CA THR A 43 6.20 50.36 14.54
C THR A 43 7.62 50.50 15.07
N SER A 44 7.92 51.65 15.72
CA SER A 44 9.12 51.78 16.54
C SER A 44 9.00 50.87 17.78
N PRO A 45 10.11 50.25 18.24
CA PRO A 45 10.09 49.47 19.49
C PRO A 45 9.65 50.29 20.73
N ASP A 46 9.88 51.59 20.72
CA ASP A 46 9.55 52.53 21.81
C ASP A 46 8.06 52.89 21.84
N ASP A 47 7.40 52.84 20.67
CA ASP A 47 5.97 53.09 20.56
C ASP A 47 5.11 51.86 20.83
N TRP A 48 5.71 50.66 21.07
CA TRP A 48 4.98 49.42 21.25
C TRP A 48 4.70 49.10 22.73
N SER A 49 3.44 49.00 23.07
CA SER A 49 3.00 48.54 24.38
C SER A 49 2.77 47.02 24.38
N VAL A 50 3.66 46.26 25.01
CA VAL A 50 3.53 44.78 25.14
C VAL A 50 2.28 44.36 25.88
N LYS A 51 1.87 45.11 26.91
CA LYS A 51 0.70 44.82 27.75
C LYS A 51 -0.62 45.04 26.99
N ARG A 52 -0.72 46.14 26.24
CA ARG A 52 -1.91 46.51 25.47
C ARG A 52 -1.92 45.85 24.07
N GLN A 53 -0.75 45.46 23.57
CA GLN A 53 -0.55 44.99 22.17
C GLN A 53 -0.93 46.09 21.14
N GLU A 54 -0.62 47.33 21.46
CA GLU A 54 -0.99 48.53 20.73
C GLU A 54 0.21 49.45 20.56
N THR A 55 0.13 50.35 19.58
CA THR A 55 1.09 51.41 19.34
C THR A 55 0.54 52.74 19.88
N ASN A 56 1.34 53.81 19.83
CA ASN A 56 0.88 55.17 20.13
C ASN A 56 -0.04 55.75 19.03
N ASP A 57 -0.05 55.18 17.84
CA ASP A 57 -0.88 55.65 16.72
C ASP A 57 -2.30 55.02 16.77
N LYS A 58 -3.31 55.85 16.98
CA LYS A 58 -4.71 55.44 17.00
C LYS A 58 -5.22 54.82 15.69
N GLN A 59 -4.78 55.32 14.55
CA GLN A 59 -5.22 54.79 13.26
C GLN A 59 -4.61 53.39 13.01
N GLN A 60 -3.36 53.23 13.39
CA GLN A 60 -2.69 51.93 13.31
C GLN A 60 -3.37 50.89 14.23
N ASN A 61 -3.74 51.28 15.44
CA ASN A 61 -4.49 50.43 16.36
C ASN A 61 -5.86 50.03 15.81
N GLN A 62 -6.59 50.92 15.13
CA GLN A 62 -7.82 50.59 14.43
C GLN A 62 -7.58 49.52 13.34
N ARG A 63 -6.50 49.63 12.56
CA ARG A 63 -6.17 48.59 11.56
C ARG A 63 -5.83 47.27 12.20
N LEU A 64 -5.12 47.23 13.32
CA LEU A 64 -4.84 46.01 14.08
C LEU A 64 -6.11 45.39 14.65
N HIS A 65 -7.07 46.22 15.15
CA HIS A 65 -8.37 45.77 15.60
C HIS A 65 -9.15 45.11 14.46
N SER A 66 -9.27 45.78 13.33
CA SER A 66 -9.95 45.23 12.12
C SER A 66 -9.25 43.94 11.61
N PHE A 67 -7.91 43.87 11.73
CA PHE A 67 -7.17 42.67 11.39
C PHE A 67 -7.55 41.52 12.33
N ARG A 68 -7.64 41.76 13.64
CA ARG A 68 -8.07 40.78 14.66
C ARG A 68 -9.47 40.27 14.38
N GLU A 69 -10.44 41.17 14.20
CA GLU A 69 -11.82 40.83 13.91
C GLU A 69 -11.99 39.96 12.67
N LYS A 70 -11.30 40.29 11.58
CA LYS A 70 -11.28 39.45 10.37
C LYS A 70 -10.77 38.03 10.62
N LYS A 71 -9.76 37.88 11.51
CA LYS A 71 -9.22 36.55 11.86
C LYS A 71 -10.15 35.78 12.77
N GLU A 72 -10.83 36.44 13.70
CA GLU A 72 -11.85 35.85 14.58
C GLU A 72 -13.09 35.42 13.80
N GLN A 73 -13.55 36.27 12.87
CA GLN A 73 -14.65 35.91 11.95
C GLN A 73 -14.28 34.71 11.07
N GLY A 74 -13.08 34.70 10.49
CA GLY A 74 -12.58 33.58 9.73
C GLY A 74 -12.53 32.30 10.53
N TYR A 75 -12.04 32.34 11.78
CA TYR A 75 -12.03 31.20 12.68
C TYR A 75 -13.46 30.68 12.96
N ASN A 76 -14.38 31.59 13.31
CA ASN A 76 -15.76 31.22 13.63
C ASN A 76 -16.48 30.64 12.41
N THR A 77 -16.31 31.22 11.23
CA THR A 77 -16.87 30.70 9.96
C THR A 77 -16.35 29.29 9.68
N PHE A 78 -15.02 29.10 9.83
CA PHE A 78 -14.37 27.80 9.61
C PHE A 78 -14.81 26.77 10.65
N LEU A 79 -14.95 27.18 11.92
CA LEU A 79 -15.41 26.29 12.99
C LEU A 79 -16.86 25.84 12.78
N LEU A 80 -17.72 26.74 12.32
CA LEU A 80 -19.12 26.41 11.96
C LEU A 80 -19.21 25.48 10.76
N GLN A 81 -18.37 25.70 9.76
CA GLN A 81 -18.40 24.93 8.50
C GLN A 81 -17.76 23.54 8.64
N PHE A 82 -16.69 23.41 9.44
CA PHE A 82 -15.85 22.23 9.48
C PHE A 82 -15.72 21.56 10.87
N GLY A 83 -16.34 22.14 11.90
CA GLY A 83 -16.38 21.59 13.26
C GLY A 83 -15.04 21.57 14.01
N ALA A 84 -13.92 21.68 13.29
CA ALA A 84 -12.57 21.77 13.86
C ALA A 84 -11.65 22.62 12.97
N VAL A 85 -10.74 23.37 13.59
CA VAL A 85 -9.82 24.27 12.86
C VAL A 85 -8.41 24.08 13.44
N SER A 86 -7.40 23.82 12.60
CA SER A 86 -5.99 23.96 12.99
C SER A 86 -5.48 25.36 12.68
N ALA A 87 -4.44 25.81 13.38
CA ALA A 87 -3.83 27.11 13.15
C ALA A 87 -3.25 27.26 11.75
N GLU A 88 -2.66 26.17 11.19
CA GLU A 88 -2.12 26.12 9.84
C GLU A 88 -3.22 26.22 8.78
N LEU A 89 -4.32 25.51 8.96
CA LEU A 89 -5.48 25.53 8.07
C LEU A 89 -6.13 26.91 7.99
N LEU A 90 -6.29 27.55 9.15
CA LEU A 90 -6.82 28.90 9.22
C LEU A 90 -5.88 29.89 8.51
N LYS A 91 -4.55 29.79 8.74
CA LYS A 91 -3.54 30.64 8.08
C LYS A 91 -3.62 30.50 6.57
N ASN A 92 -3.59 29.26 6.06
CA ASN A 92 -3.61 28.97 4.62
C ASN A 92 -4.89 29.52 3.97
N HIS A 93 -6.05 29.30 4.59
CA HIS A 93 -7.32 29.86 4.11
C HIS A 93 -7.31 31.40 4.07
N LEU A 94 -6.82 32.02 5.12
CA LEU A 94 -6.76 33.49 5.22
C LEU A 94 -5.72 34.13 4.28
N GLN A 95 -4.75 33.36 3.81
CA GLN A 95 -3.74 33.78 2.84
C GLN A 95 -4.08 33.40 1.39
N GLY A 96 -5.21 32.69 1.15
CA GLY A 96 -5.55 32.19 -0.18
C GLY A 96 -4.59 31.14 -0.71
N VAL A 97 -3.75 30.54 0.15
CA VAL A 97 -2.87 29.42 -0.20
C VAL A 97 -3.72 28.16 -0.22
N GLY A 98 -3.60 27.36 -1.29
CA GLY A 98 -4.39 26.17 -1.54
C GLY A 98 -4.64 25.34 -0.27
N SER A 99 -5.90 25.20 0.10
CA SER A 99 -6.30 24.47 1.30
C SER A 99 -6.17 22.98 1.09
N ASN A 100 -5.70 22.26 2.11
CA ASN A 100 -5.79 20.80 2.13
C ASN A 100 -7.24 20.38 1.88
N PRO A 101 -7.48 19.23 1.21
CA PRO A 101 -8.82 18.74 0.99
C PRO A 101 -9.59 18.61 2.31
N THR A 102 -10.78 19.19 2.37
CA THR A 102 -11.65 19.15 3.55
C THR A 102 -12.78 18.13 3.41
N THR A 103 -12.90 17.50 2.24
CA THR A 103 -13.90 16.48 1.93
C THR A 103 -13.25 15.15 1.56
N LEU A 104 -14.02 14.07 1.74
CA LEU A 104 -13.54 12.69 1.65
C LEU A 104 -13.06 12.32 0.24
N LEU A 105 -13.85 12.63 -0.79
CA LEU A 105 -13.48 12.29 -2.17
C LEU A 105 -12.37 13.18 -2.70
N ALA A 106 -12.32 14.46 -2.29
CA ALA A 106 -11.21 15.36 -2.65
C ALA A 106 -9.90 14.85 -2.05
N LEU A 107 -9.88 14.45 -0.77
CA LEU A 107 -8.72 13.83 -0.13
C LEU A 107 -8.33 12.52 -0.79
N SER A 108 -9.31 11.70 -1.15
CA SER A 108 -9.08 10.42 -1.84
C SER A 108 -8.45 10.63 -3.23
N ARG A 109 -8.84 11.67 -3.98
CA ARG A 109 -8.23 12.02 -5.27
C ARG A 109 -6.79 12.51 -5.10
N GLU A 110 -6.53 13.34 -4.10
CA GLU A 110 -5.17 13.80 -3.79
C GLU A 110 -4.26 12.62 -3.43
N GLU A 111 -4.70 11.73 -2.53
CA GLU A 111 -3.94 10.54 -2.16
C GLU A 111 -3.69 9.62 -3.37
N LEU A 112 -4.69 9.47 -4.25
CA LEU A 112 -4.55 8.69 -5.47
C LEU A 112 -3.50 9.29 -6.43
N SER A 113 -3.43 10.60 -6.56
CA SER A 113 -2.40 11.31 -7.35
C SER A 113 -0.98 11.05 -6.81
N ILE A 114 -0.82 11.06 -5.48
CA ILE A 114 0.46 10.75 -4.83
C ILE A 114 0.85 9.28 -5.06
N VAL A 115 -0.11 8.37 -4.91
CA VAL A 115 0.13 6.94 -5.20
C VAL A 115 0.54 6.74 -6.65
N GLN A 116 -0.05 7.47 -7.59
CA GLN A 116 0.28 7.41 -9.00
C GLN A 116 1.74 7.81 -9.28
N SER A 117 2.22 8.85 -8.61
CA SER A 117 3.59 9.36 -8.80
C SER A 117 4.66 8.58 -8.02
N THR A 118 4.29 7.93 -6.89
CA THR A 118 5.27 7.35 -5.95
C THR A 118 5.26 5.82 -5.90
N LYS A 119 4.22 5.14 -6.42
CA LYS A 119 4.05 3.69 -6.26
C LYS A 119 4.00 2.98 -7.62
N ALA A 120 4.24 1.67 -7.59
CA ALA A 120 4.13 0.83 -8.77
C ALA A 120 2.70 0.85 -9.35
N SER A 121 2.60 0.75 -10.69
CA SER A 121 1.33 0.77 -11.44
C SER A 121 0.26 -0.18 -10.88
N GLY A 122 0.62 -1.39 -10.45
CA GLY A 122 -0.32 -2.34 -9.84
C GLY A 122 -0.92 -1.84 -8.53
N THR A 123 -0.14 -1.12 -7.72
CA THR A 123 -0.62 -0.48 -6.47
C THR A 123 -1.59 0.65 -6.81
N TYR A 124 -1.23 1.50 -7.77
CA TYR A 124 -2.11 2.56 -8.25
C TYR A 124 -3.46 2.03 -8.73
N GLN A 125 -3.46 0.97 -9.57
CA GLN A 125 -4.71 0.38 -10.07
C GLN A 125 -5.61 -0.15 -8.92
N SER A 126 -5.01 -0.73 -7.89
CA SER A 126 -5.74 -1.18 -6.71
C SER A 126 -6.35 0.01 -5.95
N CYS A 127 -5.56 1.06 -5.68
CA CYS A 127 -6.04 2.26 -5.00
C CYS A 127 -7.11 2.99 -5.82
N ARG A 128 -6.97 3.04 -7.15
CA ARG A 128 -7.98 3.58 -8.06
C ARG A 128 -9.30 2.82 -7.96
N SER A 129 -9.25 1.50 -7.82
CA SER A 129 -10.45 0.68 -7.59
C SER A 129 -11.10 1.02 -6.25
N TYR A 130 -10.33 1.18 -5.17
CA TYR A 130 -10.86 1.57 -3.86
C TYR A 130 -11.48 2.96 -3.89
N HIS A 131 -10.85 3.92 -4.56
CA HIS A 131 -11.43 5.26 -4.76
C HIS A 131 -12.77 5.19 -5.46
N ARG A 132 -12.89 4.45 -6.57
CA ARG A 132 -14.17 4.29 -7.30
C ARG A 132 -15.26 3.65 -6.46
N GLN A 133 -14.93 2.66 -5.62
CA GLN A 133 -15.90 2.06 -4.70
C GLN A 133 -16.37 3.06 -3.65
N LEU A 134 -15.45 3.89 -3.13
CA LEU A 134 -15.80 4.95 -2.18
C LEU A 134 -16.69 6.01 -2.82
N GLU A 135 -16.37 6.46 -4.03
CA GLU A 135 -17.15 7.40 -4.83
C GLU A 135 -18.57 6.88 -5.07
N SER A 136 -18.70 5.63 -5.56
CA SER A 136 -20.01 4.98 -5.75
C SER A 136 -20.82 4.84 -4.46
N PHE A 137 -20.16 4.66 -3.31
CA PHE A 137 -20.86 4.61 -2.03
C PHE A 137 -21.36 5.99 -1.60
N VAL A 138 -20.53 7.05 -1.73
CA VAL A 138 -20.91 8.42 -1.42
C VAL A 138 -22.09 8.87 -2.30
N GLU A 139 -22.03 8.59 -3.60
CA GLU A 139 -23.12 8.85 -4.54
C GLU A 139 -24.42 8.14 -4.15
N SER A 140 -24.32 6.89 -3.65
CA SER A 140 -25.49 6.13 -3.19
C SER A 140 -26.18 6.74 -1.97
N LYS A 141 -25.52 7.66 -1.25
CA LYS A 141 -26.12 8.47 -0.17
C LYS A 141 -26.78 9.76 -0.66
N GLY A 142 -26.79 10.02 -1.98
CA GLY A 142 -27.41 11.19 -2.58
C GLY A 142 -26.62 12.50 -2.40
N VAL A 143 -25.33 12.43 -2.08
CA VAL A 143 -24.46 13.58 -1.89
C VAL A 143 -23.26 13.54 -2.84
N ALA A 144 -22.76 14.71 -3.24
CA ALA A 144 -21.61 14.81 -4.14
C ALA A 144 -20.28 14.50 -3.44
N ASP A 145 -20.14 14.86 -2.16
CA ASP A 145 -18.97 14.59 -1.31
C ASP A 145 -19.34 14.76 0.17
N ILE A 146 -18.49 14.35 1.09
CA ILE A 146 -18.74 14.38 2.54
C ILE A 146 -17.62 15.12 3.25
N PRO A 147 -17.90 16.13 4.10
CA PRO A 147 -16.89 16.79 4.91
C PRO A 147 -16.19 15.80 5.85
N LEU A 148 -14.86 15.86 5.95
CA LEU A 148 -14.07 14.94 6.80
C LEU A 148 -14.47 15.01 8.28
N THR A 149 -14.91 16.16 8.74
CA THR A 149 -15.32 16.41 10.14
C THR A 149 -16.65 15.80 10.51
N THR A 150 -17.45 15.39 9.54
CA THR A 150 -18.76 14.74 9.78
C THR A 150 -18.69 13.22 9.76
N LEU A 151 -17.51 12.67 9.46
CA LEU A 151 -17.31 11.22 9.42
C LEU A 151 -17.30 10.63 10.83
N THR A 152 -18.07 9.57 11.02
CA THR A 152 -18.24 8.84 12.29
C THR A 152 -18.06 7.35 12.10
N MET A 153 -17.97 6.58 13.18
CA MET A 153 -17.96 5.12 13.10
C MET A 153 -19.20 4.55 12.39
N GLU A 154 -20.34 5.24 12.45
CA GLU A 154 -21.53 4.84 11.71
C GLU A 154 -21.29 4.83 10.19
N PHE A 155 -20.61 5.85 9.66
CA PHE A 155 -20.21 5.89 8.25
C PHE A 155 -19.32 4.71 7.88
N PHE A 156 -18.38 4.34 8.73
CA PHE A 156 -17.49 3.18 8.52
C PHE A 156 -18.29 1.87 8.48
N ASP A 157 -19.24 1.71 9.39
CA ASP A 157 -20.09 0.53 9.45
C ASP A 157 -21.06 0.45 8.27
N ASP A 158 -21.64 1.58 7.86
CA ASP A 158 -22.48 1.67 6.65
C ASP A 158 -21.70 1.26 5.41
N TYR A 159 -20.44 1.73 5.28
CA TYR A 159 -19.57 1.37 4.16
C TYR A 159 -19.25 -0.13 4.16
N ARG A 160 -18.99 -0.71 5.33
CA ARG A 160 -18.82 -2.16 5.52
C ARG A 160 -20.06 -2.94 5.11
N ILE A 161 -21.25 -2.52 5.56
CA ILE A 161 -22.53 -3.14 5.26
C ILE A 161 -22.85 -3.06 3.76
N HIS A 162 -22.51 -1.94 3.11
CA HIS A 162 -22.67 -1.79 1.66
C HIS A 162 -21.96 -2.87 0.87
N PHE A 163 -20.70 -3.20 1.21
CA PHE A 163 -19.97 -4.29 0.56
C PHE A 163 -20.61 -5.65 0.83
N LYS A 164 -21.08 -5.89 2.06
CA LYS A 164 -21.74 -7.13 2.43
C LYS A 164 -23.03 -7.32 1.62
N ARG A 165 -23.84 -6.28 1.49
CA ARG A 165 -25.09 -6.30 0.67
C ARG A 165 -24.80 -6.54 -0.81
N LYS A 166 -23.71 -6.04 -1.33
CA LYS A 166 -23.26 -6.27 -2.71
C LYS A 166 -22.56 -7.62 -2.93
N GLY A 167 -22.44 -8.46 -1.92
CA GLY A 167 -21.81 -9.78 -2.02
C GLY A 167 -20.30 -9.79 -2.23
N TYR A 168 -19.59 -8.72 -1.86
CA TYR A 168 -18.13 -8.66 -1.96
C TYR A 168 -17.48 -9.62 -0.97
N ALA A 169 -16.36 -10.23 -1.41
CA ALA A 169 -15.54 -11.04 -0.52
C ALA A 169 -14.99 -10.21 0.65
N LEU A 170 -14.91 -10.82 1.83
CA LEU A 170 -14.42 -10.18 3.05
C LEU A 170 -13.03 -9.55 2.88
N SER A 171 -12.14 -10.22 2.13
CA SER A 171 -10.80 -9.68 1.80
C SER A 171 -10.87 -8.37 1.00
N SER A 172 -11.79 -8.28 0.03
CA SER A 172 -11.98 -7.06 -0.76
C SER A 172 -12.57 -5.94 0.08
N THR A 173 -13.58 -6.25 0.90
CA THR A 173 -14.16 -5.30 1.87
C THR A 173 -13.08 -4.72 2.77
N LYS A 174 -12.24 -5.59 3.37
CA LYS A 174 -11.16 -5.18 4.26
C LYS A 174 -10.17 -4.22 3.59
N GLN A 175 -9.82 -4.44 2.33
CA GLN A 175 -8.90 -3.53 1.59
C GLN A 175 -9.52 -2.15 1.34
N ASN A 176 -10.82 -2.09 1.05
CA ASN A 176 -11.54 -0.82 0.89
C ASN A 176 -11.63 -0.06 2.22
N LEU A 177 -11.89 -0.75 3.33
CA LEU A 177 -11.88 -0.16 4.67
C LEU A 177 -10.48 0.34 5.07
N PHE A 178 -9.41 -0.37 4.71
CA PHE A 178 -8.04 0.11 4.92
C PHE A 178 -7.73 1.37 4.09
N TRP A 179 -8.25 1.47 2.87
CA TRP A 179 -8.14 2.70 2.09
C TRP A 179 -8.79 3.86 2.82
N LEU A 180 -10.02 3.69 3.30
CA LEU A 180 -10.75 4.70 4.06
C LEU A 180 -9.98 5.13 5.33
N SER A 181 -9.47 4.19 6.11
CA SER A 181 -8.68 4.50 7.31
C SER A 181 -7.36 5.21 6.97
N ARG A 182 -6.71 4.83 5.88
CA ARG A 182 -5.50 5.52 5.38
C ARG A 182 -5.78 6.99 5.07
N LEU A 183 -6.94 7.29 4.46
CA LEU A 183 -7.34 8.68 4.21
C LEU A 183 -7.50 9.47 5.51
N MET A 184 -8.08 8.86 6.56
CA MET A 184 -8.22 9.54 7.85
C MET A 184 -6.88 9.80 8.53
N TYR A 185 -5.95 8.83 8.54
CA TYR A 185 -4.58 9.07 9.04
C TYR A 185 -3.87 10.18 8.27
N ARG A 186 -4.09 10.27 6.96
CA ARG A 186 -3.58 11.38 6.16
C ARG A 186 -4.21 12.71 6.56
N ALA A 187 -5.54 12.76 6.73
CA ALA A 187 -6.24 13.97 7.19
C ALA A 187 -5.74 14.46 8.55
N VAL A 188 -5.44 13.53 9.47
CA VAL A 188 -4.81 13.85 10.77
C VAL A 188 -3.39 14.40 10.56
N SER A 189 -2.57 13.77 9.72
CA SER A 189 -1.21 14.24 9.43
C SER A 189 -1.17 15.61 8.76
N GLN A 190 -2.17 15.94 7.97
CA GLN A 190 -2.39 17.27 7.36
C GLN A 190 -3.07 18.28 8.30
N GLN A 191 -3.39 17.86 9.53
CA GLN A 191 -4.11 18.67 10.52
C GLN A 191 -5.49 19.15 10.06
N THR A 192 -6.10 18.46 9.09
CA THR A 192 -7.48 18.75 8.62
C THR A 192 -8.51 18.28 9.64
N ILE A 193 -8.25 17.17 10.33
CA ILE A 193 -9.02 16.66 11.47
C ILE A 193 -8.09 16.40 12.65
N ARG A 194 -8.60 16.40 13.88
CA ARG A 194 -7.80 16.23 15.10
C ARG A 194 -7.43 14.79 15.40
N TYR A 195 -8.32 13.86 15.12
CA TYR A 195 -8.18 12.43 15.40
C TYR A 195 -8.81 11.62 14.28
N ASN A 196 -8.40 10.39 14.16
CA ASN A 196 -9.01 9.46 13.22
C ASN A 196 -10.34 8.93 13.80
N PRO A 197 -11.51 9.23 13.18
CA PRO A 197 -12.80 8.77 13.67
C PRO A 197 -12.96 7.24 13.62
N PHE A 198 -12.06 6.52 12.93
CA PHE A 198 -12.08 5.07 12.74
C PHE A 198 -10.94 4.35 13.49
N GLU A 199 -10.33 5.00 14.49
CA GLU A 199 -9.19 4.43 15.20
C GLU A 199 -9.53 3.12 15.90
N ASP A 200 -10.72 3.04 16.49
CA ASP A 200 -11.22 1.86 17.19
C ASP A 200 -11.90 0.82 16.27
N ALA A 201 -11.82 1.02 14.94
CA ALA A 201 -12.48 0.13 13.99
C ALA A 201 -11.90 -1.28 14.03
N LYS A 202 -12.76 -2.26 14.27
CA LYS A 202 -12.39 -3.68 14.26
C LYS A 202 -12.53 -4.26 12.86
N TYR A 203 -11.46 -4.90 12.38
CA TYR A 203 -11.42 -5.58 11.10
C TYR A 203 -11.61 -7.07 11.29
N GLU A 204 -12.55 -7.65 10.57
CA GLU A 204 -12.77 -9.10 10.58
C GLU A 204 -11.50 -9.82 10.12
N ARG A 205 -11.17 -10.94 10.78
CA ARG A 205 -10.02 -11.77 10.42
C ARG A 205 -10.36 -12.55 9.16
N VAL A 206 -9.58 -12.32 8.10
CA VAL A 206 -9.70 -13.09 6.86
C VAL A 206 -8.83 -14.34 6.99
N GLU A 207 -9.47 -15.49 7.06
CA GLU A 207 -8.76 -16.77 6.95
C GLU A 207 -8.27 -16.97 5.52
N ARG A 208 -6.97 -17.12 5.36
CA ARG A 208 -6.36 -17.41 4.07
C ARG A 208 -6.11 -18.90 3.94
N LYS A 209 -6.95 -19.60 3.21
CA LYS A 209 -6.67 -20.98 2.78
C LYS A 209 -5.65 -20.93 1.65
N ILE A 210 -4.47 -21.46 1.89
CA ILE A 210 -3.43 -21.58 0.88
C ILE A 210 -3.82 -22.67 -0.09
N ARG A 211 -3.81 -22.34 -1.38
CA ARG A 211 -4.07 -23.30 -2.44
C ARG A 211 -2.73 -23.79 -2.97
N CYS A 212 -2.45 -25.08 -2.83
CA CYS A 212 -1.29 -25.75 -3.41
C CYS A 212 -1.72 -27.05 -4.07
N LEU A 213 -0.94 -27.52 -5.02
CA LEU A 213 -1.16 -28.78 -5.72
C LEU A 213 -0.57 -29.92 -4.92
N GLY A 214 -1.30 -31.05 -4.86
CA GLY A 214 -0.77 -32.30 -4.37
C GLY A 214 0.08 -33.02 -5.43
N LYS A 215 0.80 -34.06 -5.01
CA LYS A 215 1.65 -34.89 -5.92
C LYS A 215 0.86 -35.48 -7.08
N THR A 216 -0.39 -35.92 -6.82
CA THR A 216 -1.29 -36.45 -7.85
C THR A 216 -1.70 -35.42 -8.90
N ASP A 217 -1.96 -34.17 -8.50
CA ASP A 217 -2.31 -33.11 -9.44
C ASP A 217 -1.12 -32.75 -10.34
N ILE A 218 0.09 -32.71 -9.75
CA ILE A 218 1.33 -32.48 -10.49
C ILE A 218 1.61 -33.60 -11.48
N ALA A 219 1.42 -34.86 -11.07
CA ALA A 219 1.57 -36.01 -11.95
C ALA A 219 0.58 -35.96 -13.15
N ARG A 220 -0.68 -35.56 -12.90
CA ARG A 220 -1.66 -35.36 -13.98
C ARG A 220 -1.23 -34.24 -14.93
N LEU A 221 -0.71 -33.13 -14.42
CA LEU A 221 -0.21 -32.02 -15.25
C LEU A 221 1.00 -32.42 -16.10
N LEU A 222 1.86 -33.29 -15.58
CA LEU A 222 3.01 -33.81 -16.33
C LEU A 222 2.60 -34.80 -17.42
N ALA A 223 1.63 -35.67 -17.14
CA ALA A 223 1.22 -36.77 -18.02
C ALA A 223 0.23 -36.35 -19.11
N MET A 224 -0.53 -35.23 -18.93
CA MET A 224 -1.60 -34.84 -19.84
C MET A 224 -1.06 -34.42 -21.21
N PRO A 225 -1.44 -35.10 -22.32
CA PRO A 225 -1.09 -34.65 -23.66
C PRO A 225 -1.91 -33.42 -24.03
N LEU A 226 -1.25 -32.36 -24.52
CA LEU A 226 -1.89 -31.15 -24.99
C LEU A 226 -1.61 -30.97 -26.50
N GLN A 227 -2.66 -30.90 -27.29
CA GLN A 227 -2.55 -30.70 -28.74
C GLN A 227 -2.29 -29.24 -29.12
N ASN A 228 -2.71 -28.29 -28.26
CA ASN A 228 -2.53 -26.88 -28.53
C ASN A 228 -1.15 -26.40 -28.04
N GLY A 229 -0.31 -25.94 -28.98
CA GLY A 229 1.05 -25.47 -28.68
C GLY A 229 1.12 -24.30 -27.69
N GLN A 230 0.12 -23.40 -27.67
CA GLN A 230 0.04 -22.31 -26.69
C GLN A 230 -0.31 -22.84 -25.29
N ALA A 231 -1.26 -23.79 -25.19
CA ALA A 231 -1.59 -24.43 -23.93
C ALA A 231 -0.39 -25.23 -23.39
N GLU A 232 0.34 -25.94 -24.26
CA GLU A 232 1.55 -26.66 -23.90
C GLU A 232 2.66 -25.72 -23.37
N PHE A 233 2.87 -24.60 -24.03
CA PHE A 233 3.80 -23.57 -23.58
C PHE A 233 3.41 -23.06 -22.19
N VAL A 234 2.13 -22.75 -21.96
CA VAL A 234 1.63 -22.25 -20.66
C VAL A 234 1.76 -23.32 -19.57
N ARG A 235 1.53 -24.61 -19.89
CA ARG A 235 1.76 -25.72 -18.98
C ARG A 235 3.21 -25.82 -18.56
N ARG A 236 4.17 -25.77 -19.50
CA ARG A 236 5.60 -25.79 -19.20
C ARG A 236 6.01 -24.61 -18.33
N LEU A 237 5.53 -23.44 -18.64
CA LEU A 237 5.79 -22.23 -17.86
C LEU A 237 5.25 -22.36 -16.42
N PHE A 238 4.06 -22.93 -16.26
CA PHE A 238 3.45 -23.18 -14.97
C PHE A 238 4.21 -24.25 -14.16
N LEU A 239 4.54 -25.38 -14.78
CA LEU A 239 5.35 -26.44 -14.16
C LEU A 239 6.74 -25.90 -13.76
N PHE A 240 7.35 -25.08 -14.60
CA PHE A 240 8.60 -24.42 -14.22
C PHE A 240 8.46 -23.59 -12.93
N SER A 241 7.35 -22.84 -12.81
CA SER A 241 7.04 -22.12 -11.55
C SER A 241 6.80 -23.07 -10.36
N VAL A 242 6.20 -24.25 -10.57
CA VAL A 242 5.98 -25.26 -9.53
C VAL A 242 7.30 -25.83 -9.01
N PHE A 243 8.31 -26.00 -9.90
CA PHE A 243 9.60 -26.62 -9.54
C PHE A 243 10.73 -25.64 -9.24
N THR A 244 10.48 -24.31 -9.41
CA THR A 244 11.47 -23.27 -9.07
C THR A 244 10.98 -22.28 -8.03
N GLY A 245 9.66 -22.26 -7.75
CA GLY A 245 9.06 -21.29 -6.85
C GLY A 245 8.99 -19.87 -7.41
N LEU A 246 9.40 -19.62 -8.64
CA LEU A 246 9.40 -18.29 -9.26
C LEU A 246 7.97 -17.80 -9.49
N ALA A 247 7.72 -16.52 -9.24
CA ALA A 247 6.46 -15.89 -9.61
C ALA A 247 6.39 -15.65 -11.12
N PHE A 248 5.19 -15.52 -11.67
CA PHE A 248 5.00 -15.30 -13.12
C PHE A 248 5.83 -14.14 -13.67
N ALA A 249 5.91 -13.02 -12.93
CA ALA A 249 6.68 -11.85 -13.36
C ALA A 249 8.19 -12.12 -13.43
N ASP A 250 8.69 -13.06 -12.62
CA ASP A 250 10.10 -13.44 -12.55
C ASP A 250 10.39 -14.51 -13.63
N VAL A 251 9.52 -15.52 -13.77
CA VAL A 251 9.62 -16.52 -14.85
C VAL A 251 9.56 -15.88 -16.24
N SER A 252 8.63 -14.96 -16.47
CA SER A 252 8.47 -14.31 -17.79
C SER A 252 9.65 -13.41 -18.19
N LYS A 253 10.52 -13.06 -17.26
CA LYS A 253 11.69 -12.23 -17.47
C LYS A 253 13.01 -12.99 -17.32
N LEU A 254 12.95 -14.28 -16.95
CA LEU A 254 14.12 -15.11 -16.75
C LEU A 254 14.96 -15.14 -18.02
N ARG A 255 16.25 -14.81 -17.90
CA ARG A 255 17.22 -14.77 -19.01
C ARG A 255 18.19 -15.93 -18.90
N TYR A 256 18.90 -16.22 -19.97
CA TYR A 256 19.93 -17.26 -19.95
C TYR A 256 21.08 -16.90 -19.01
N CYS A 257 21.46 -15.63 -18.92
CA CYS A 257 22.50 -15.16 -17.99
C CYS A 257 22.10 -15.24 -16.51
N ASP A 258 20.83 -15.45 -16.19
CA ASP A 258 20.36 -15.65 -14.80
C ASP A 258 20.55 -17.12 -14.34
N ILE A 259 21.04 -18.01 -15.24
CA ILE A 259 21.30 -19.42 -14.95
C ILE A 259 22.81 -19.63 -14.83
N GLU A 260 23.25 -19.91 -13.62
CA GLU A 260 24.65 -20.13 -13.26
C GLU A 260 24.92 -21.62 -13.00
N THR A 261 26.16 -22.04 -13.13
CA THR A 261 26.63 -23.39 -12.76
C THR A 261 27.73 -23.26 -11.72
N ASN A 262 27.59 -23.96 -10.60
CA ASN A 262 28.63 -23.96 -9.58
C ASN A 262 29.77 -24.93 -9.93
N ASN A 263 30.83 -24.93 -9.11
CA ASN A 263 32.03 -25.79 -9.31
C ASN A 263 31.72 -27.30 -9.23
N ALA A 264 30.55 -27.68 -8.67
CA ALA A 264 30.08 -29.06 -8.60
C ALA A 264 29.17 -29.44 -9.78
N GLY A 265 29.02 -28.58 -10.79
CA GLY A 265 28.19 -28.83 -11.95
C GLY A 265 26.69 -28.63 -11.72
N ILE A 266 26.28 -28.16 -10.54
CA ILE A 266 24.86 -27.90 -10.21
C ILE A 266 24.46 -26.57 -10.80
N ARG A 267 23.41 -26.58 -11.60
CA ARG A 267 22.80 -25.36 -12.16
C ARG A 267 21.79 -24.77 -11.22
N TYR A 268 21.77 -23.46 -11.13
CA TYR A 268 20.80 -22.72 -10.30
C TYR A 268 20.43 -21.41 -10.96
N ILE A 269 19.23 -20.90 -10.60
CA ILE A 269 18.75 -19.58 -11.00
C ILE A 269 19.18 -18.60 -9.93
N ARG A 270 19.84 -17.52 -10.33
CA ARG A 270 20.15 -16.37 -9.49
C ARG A 270 19.53 -15.13 -10.08
N GLN A 271 18.56 -14.51 -9.40
CA GLN A 271 17.93 -13.28 -9.85
C GLN A 271 17.39 -12.44 -8.68
N TYR A 272 17.24 -11.16 -8.92
CA TYR A 272 16.54 -10.28 -8.00
C TYR A 272 15.04 -10.28 -8.29
N ARG A 273 14.24 -10.54 -7.27
CA ARG A 273 12.79 -10.62 -7.40
C ARG A 273 12.20 -9.25 -7.68
N LYS A 274 11.47 -9.09 -8.79
CA LYS A 274 10.89 -7.82 -9.24
C LYS A 274 10.04 -7.09 -8.18
N LYS A 275 9.34 -7.81 -7.29
CA LYS A 275 8.42 -7.21 -6.31
C LYS A 275 9.12 -6.74 -5.03
N THR A 276 10.17 -7.39 -4.61
CA THR A 276 10.79 -7.20 -3.29
C THR A 276 12.23 -6.74 -3.34
N ASP A 277 12.83 -6.78 -4.54
CA ASP A 277 14.25 -6.53 -4.80
C ASP A 277 15.18 -7.40 -3.93
N VAL A 278 14.70 -8.60 -3.57
CA VAL A 278 15.45 -9.59 -2.78
C VAL A 278 16.04 -10.62 -3.73
N GLU A 279 17.33 -10.92 -3.56
CA GLU A 279 18.00 -11.98 -4.29
C GLU A 279 17.36 -13.33 -4.00
N SER A 280 17.04 -14.08 -5.06
CA SER A 280 16.54 -15.45 -5.05
C SER A 280 17.57 -16.35 -5.68
N ILE A 281 17.88 -17.46 -5.01
CA ILE A 281 18.83 -18.48 -5.48
C ILE A 281 18.11 -19.82 -5.38
N THR A 282 17.84 -20.44 -6.54
CA THR A 282 17.08 -21.69 -6.60
C THR A 282 17.84 -22.72 -7.44
N PRO A 283 18.34 -23.81 -6.83
CA PRO A 283 18.89 -24.94 -7.58
C PRO A 283 17.82 -25.51 -8.53
N LEU A 284 18.22 -25.88 -9.74
CA LEU A 284 17.31 -26.40 -10.74
C LEU A 284 16.93 -27.85 -10.42
N HIS A 285 15.63 -28.10 -10.27
CA HIS A 285 15.08 -29.46 -10.20
C HIS A 285 15.17 -30.13 -11.59
N PRO A 286 15.40 -31.46 -11.70
CA PRO A 286 15.50 -32.15 -13.00
C PRO A 286 14.34 -31.86 -13.98
N ILE A 287 13.12 -31.72 -13.51
CA ILE A 287 11.97 -31.34 -14.34
C ILE A 287 12.12 -29.90 -14.88
N ALA A 288 12.63 -28.97 -14.10
CA ALA A 288 12.91 -27.61 -14.54
C ALA A 288 14.04 -27.60 -15.61
N GLU A 289 15.07 -28.44 -15.43
CA GLU A 289 16.12 -28.67 -16.40
C GLU A 289 15.60 -29.20 -17.74
N GLN A 290 14.72 -30.24 -17.68
CA GLN A 290 14.07 -30.79 -18.88
C GLN A 290 13.22 -29.71 -19.60
N ILE A 291 12.53 -28.84 -18.87
CA ILE A 291 11.80 -27.74 -19.48
C ILE A 291 12.75 -26.75 -20.15
N LEU A 292 13.85 -26.38 -19.49
CA LEU A 292 14.84 -25.46 -20.05
C LEU A 292 15.51 -26.00 -21.31
N SER A 293 15.76 -27.30 -21.39
CA SER A 293 16.36 -27.94 -22.58
C SER A 293 15.53 -27.78 -23.85
N LEU A 294 14.22 -27.55 -23.73
CA LEU A 294 13.32 -27.25 -24.82
C LEU A 294 13.47 -25.81 -25.37
N TYR A 295 14.22 -24.97 -24.65
CA TYR A 295 14.42 -23.57 -25.02
C TYR A 295 15.95 -23.26 -25.06
N PRO A 296 16.70 -23.85 -26.01
CA PRO A 296 18.15 -23.64 -26.09
C PRO A 296 18.50 -22.20 -26.47
N LEU A 297 19.69 -21.75 -26.03
CA LEU A 297 20.21 -20.41 -26.34
C LEU A 297 20.35 -20.18 -27.86
N LYS A 298 20.95 -21.15 -28.58
CA LYS A 298 21.22 -21.06 -30.03
C LYS A 298 21.69 -19.66 -30.46
N ASP A 299 20.94 -19.02 -31.37
CA ASP A 299 21.25 -17.70 -31.94
C ASP A 299 20.71 -16.53 -31.08
N ARG A 300 20.25 -16.80 -29.85
CA ARG A 300 19.73 -15.77 -28.94
C ARG A 300 20.88 -15.20 -28.10
N LYS A 301 20.71 -13.94 -27.64
CA LYS A 301 21.65 -13.33 -26.72
C LYS A 301 21.42 -13.86 -25.31
N GLU A 302 22.47 -13.90 -24.47
CA GLU A 302 22.37 -14.37 -23.08
C GLU A 302 21.40 -13.55 -22.22
N ASP A 303 21.22 -12.27 -22.53
CA ASP A 303 20.28 -11.37 -21.86
C ASP A 303 18.83 -11.49 -22.37
N SER A 304 18.60 -12.36 -23.39
CA SER A 304 17.25 -12.58 -23.92
C SER A 304 16.40 -13.39 -22.94
N PRO A 305 15.08 -13.09 -22.84
CA PRO A 305 14.17 -13.92 -22.05
C PRO A 305 14.07 -15.35 -22.61
N ILE A 306 14.16 -16.35 -21.72
CA ILE A 306 14.05 -17.77 -22.09
C ILE A 306 12.64 -18.07 -22.60
N PHE A 307 11.63 -17.62 -21.87
CA PHE A 307 10.21 -17.87 -22.14
C PHE A 307 9.54 -16.67 -22.81
N ALA A 308 10.08 -16.24 -23.97
CA ALA A 308 9.50 -15.15 -24.72
C ALA A 308 8.11 -15.53 -25.25
N THR A 309 7.11 -14.68 -25.06
CA THR A 309 5.74 -14.88 -25.54
C THR A 309 5.05 -13.55 -25.80
N SER A 310 4.20 -13.52 -26.83
CA SER A 310 3.28 -12.41 -27.11
C SER A 310 1.95 -12.51 -26.36
N MET A 311 1.70 -13.64 -25.64
CA MET A 311 0.45 -13.82 -24.92
C MET A 311 0.33 -12.85 -23.75
N SER A 312 -0.82 -12.21 -23.65
CA SER A 312 -1.18 -11.39 -22.49
C SER A 312 -1.36 -12.25 -21.24
N ARG A 313 -1.20 -11.63 -20.06
CA ARG A 313 -1.43 -12.30 -18.77
C ARG A 313 -2.84 -12.89 -18.64
N ILE A 314 -3.83 -12.27 -19.29
CA ILE A 314 -5.22 -12.76 -19.32
C ILE A 314 -5.30 -14.05 -20.12
N GLN A 315 -4.74 -14.11 -21.33
CA GLN A 315 -4.71 -15.31 -22.16
C GLN A 315 -4.00 -16.47 -21.46
N ILE A 316 -2.85 -16.23 -20.85
CA ILE A 316 -2.14 -17.22 -20.04
C ILE A 316 -3.04 -17.75 -18.89
N GLY A 317 -3.77 -16.86 -18.21
CA GLY A 317 -4.72 -17.24 -17.15
C GLY A 317 -5.89 -18.08 -17.68
N MET A 318 -6.38 -17.81 -18.88
CA MET A 318 -7.41 -18.61 -19.55
C MET A 318 -6.90 -20.02 -19.89
N HIS A 319 -5.71 -20.14 -20.48
CA HIS A 319 -5.08 -21.44 -20.76
C HIS A 319 -4.87 -22.25 -19.47
N LEU A 320 -4.38 -21.63 -18.38
CA LEU A 320 -4.21 -22.31 -17.10
C LEU A 320 -5.52 -22.87 -16.55
N LYS A 321 -6.62 -22.12 -16.65
CA LYS A 321 -7.94 -22.61 -16.24
C LYS A 321 -8.38 -23.81 -17.07
N ALA A 322 -8.21 -23.74 -18.41
CA ALA A 322 -8.56 -24.83 -19.31
C ALA A 322 -7.72 -26.09 -19.03
N ILE A 323 -6.40 -25.93 -18.82
CA ILE A 323 -5.49 -27.02 -18.45
C ILE A 323 -5.93 -27.66 -17.12
N GLY A 324 -6.25 -26.86 -16.11
CA GLY A 324 -6.71 -27.37 -14.81
C GLY A 324 -7.99 -28.20 -14.93
N LEU A 325 -8.95 -27.73 -15.72
CA LEU A 325 -10.18 -28.48 -16.00
C LEU A 325 -9.90 -29.79 -16.75
N ALA A 326 -9.09 -29.75 -17.80
CA ALA A 326 -8.72 -30.95 -18.57
C ALA A 326 -7.98 -31.99 -17.73
N CYS A 327 -7.15 -31.56 -16.78
CA CYS A 327 -6.47 -32.45 -15.83
C CYS A 327 -7.35 -32.92 -14.65
N GLY A 328 -8.61 -32.52 -14.58
CA GLY A 328 -9.51 -32.86 -13.46
C GLY A 328 -9.08 -32.26 -12.13
N ILE A 329 -8.39 -31.11 -12.13
CA ILE A 329 -7.93 -30.42 -10.93
C ILE A 329 -9.06 -29.55 -10.41
N ARG A 330 -9.52 -29.79 -9.18
CA ARG A 330 -10.67 -29.07 -8.58
C ARG A 330 -10.44 -27.60 -8.36
N GLN A 331 -9.20 -27.21 -8.06
CA GLN A 331 -8.87 -25.82 -7.80
C GLN A 331 -8.46 -25.06 -9.07
N SER A 332 -8.83 -23.77 -9.13
CA SER A 332 -8.41 -22.92 -10.25
C SER A 332 -6.90 -22.71 -10.24
N LEU A 333 -6.22 -23.09 -11.31
CA LEU A 333 -4.78 -22.90 -11.49
C LEU A 333 -4.43 -21.42 -11.68
N SER A 334 -3.34 -21.01 -11.05
CA SER A 334 -2.68 -19.72 -11.26
C SER A 334 -1.20 -19.85 -10.91
N PHE A 335 -0.35 -18.97 -11.43
CA PHE A 335 1.08 -18.99 -11.07
C PHE A 335 1.32 -18.83 -9.56
N HIS A 336 0.39 -18.21 -8.86
CA HIS A 336 0.47 -18.12 -7.41
C HIS A 336 0.26 -19.48 -6.73
N VAL A 337 -0.64 -20.30 -7.27
CA VAL A 337 -0.82 -21.70 -6.85
C VAL A 337 0.45 -22.50 -7.15
N GLY A 338 1.07 -22.35 -8.35
CA GLY A 338 2.33 -23.02 -8.66
C GLY A 338 3.45 -22.70 -7.67
N ARG A 339 3.64 -21.42 -7.39
CA ARG A 339 4.62 -20.97 -6.40
C ARG A 339 4.30 -21.45 -4.96
N HIS A 340 3.03 -21.47 -4.56
CA HIS A 340 2.62 -22.03 -3.29
C HIS A 340 2.88 -23.54 -3.21
N SER A 341 2.69 -24.25 -4.33
CA SER A 341 3.00 -25.69 -4.42
C SER A 341 4.49 -25.94 -4.23
N PHE A 342 5.38 -25.13 -4.79
CA PHE A 342 6.82 -25.21 -4.51
C PHE A 342 7.11 -25.08 -3.02
N GLY A 343 6.58 -24.05 -2.36
CA GLY A 343 6.79 -23.84 -0.93
C GLY A 343 6.27 -25.00 -0.07
N ALA A 344 5.11 -25.58 -0.42
CA ALA A 344 4.55 -26.72 0.29
C ALA A 344 5.36 -28.00 0.05
N LEU A 345 5.73 -28.30 -1.20
CA LEU A 345 6.52 -29.47 -1.57
C LEU A 345 7.92 -29.48 -0.94
N THR A 346 8.61 -28.34 -0.98
CA THR A 346 9.95 -28.19 -0.39
C THR A 346 9.90 -28.33 1.12
N LEU A 347 8.87 -27.79 1.77
CA LEU A 347 8.69 -27.94 3.22
C LEU A 347 8.33 -29.39 3.60
N GLU A 348 7.48 -30.07 2.79
CA GLU A 348 7.15 -31.50 2.97
C GLU A 348 8.38 -32.39 2.80
N ALA A 349 9.30 -32.01 1.89
CA ALA A 349 10.58 -32.67 1.71
C ALA A 349 11.61 -32.41 2.84
N GLY A 350 11.28 -31.59 3.84
CA GLY A 350 12.13 -31.29 4.98
C GLY A 350 13.15 -30.19 4.75
N ILE A 351 13.03 -29.41 3.67
CA ILE A 351 13.95 -28.27 3.43
C ILE A 351 13.67 -27.19 4.51
N PRO A 352 14.72 -26.62 5.14
CA PRO A 352 14.56 -25.58 6.13
C PRO A 352 13.83 -24.35 5.57
N ILE A 353 12.98 -23.74 6.39
CA ILE A 353 12.11 -22.63 5.98
C ILE A 353 12.89 -21.40 5.52
N GLU A 354 14.09 -21.20 6.08
CA GLU A 354 15.02 -20.13 5.71
C GLU A 354 15.53 -20.33 4.27
N SER A 355 15.89 -21.57 3.93
CA SER A 355 16.31 -21.95 2.58
C SER A 355 15.18 -21.75 1.57
N ILE A 356 13.95 -22.16 1.94
CA ILE A 356 12.75 -21.93 1.11
C ILE A 356 12.51 -20.43 0.93
N ALA A 357 12.65 -19.62 1.98
CA ALA A 357 12.52 -18.17 1.90
C ALA A 357 13.53 -17.54 0.94
N LYS A 358 14.80 -17.98 0.99
CA LYS A 358 15.87 -17.52 0.07
C LYS A 358 15.58 -17.96 -1.37
N MET A 359 15.22 -19.22 -1.60
CA MET A 359 14.84 -19.72 -2.92
C MET A 359 13.66 -18.94 -3.52
N MET A 360 12.68 -18.61 -2.70
CA MET A 360 11.51 -17.85 -3.14
C MET A 360 11.72 -16.33 -3.18
N GLY A 361 12.85 -15.79 -2.72
CA GLY A 361 13.11 -14.35 -2.64
C GLY A 361 12.10 -13.63 -1.74
N HIS A 362 11.80 -14.17 -0.57
CA HIS A 362 10.94 -13.53 0.41
C HIS A 362 11.76 -12.56 1.27
N ALA A 363 11.28 -11.33 1.41
CA ALA A 363 11.91 -10.32 2.28
C ALA A 363 11.77 -10.64 3.78
N SER A 364 10.83 -11.52 4.15
CA SER A 364 10.61 -11.96 5.53
C SER A 364 10.21 -13.43 5.55
N ILE A 365 10.75 -14.18 6.51
CA ILE A 365 10.42 -15.58 6.78
C ILE A 365 8.92 -15.75 7.07
N ALA A 366 8.27 -14.75 7.67
CA ALA A 366 6.82 -14.76 7.90
C ALA A 366 6.00 -15.00 6.61
N SER A 367 6.52 -14.59 5.45
CA SER A 367 5.90 -14.90 4.15
C SER A 367 6.00 -16.37 3.75
N THR A 368 6.94 -17.12 4.34
CA THR A 368 7.15 -18.56 4.11
C THR A 368 6.46 -19.41 5.19
N GLN A 369 6.30 -18.87 6.40
CA GLN A 369 5.60 -19.53 7.52
C GLN A 369 4.15 -19.90 7.18
N ILE A 370 3.55 -19.24 6.18
CA ILE A 370 2.22 -19.62 5.67
C ILE A 370 2.15 -21.09 5.20
N TYR A 371 3.28 -21.68 4.77
CA TYR A 371 3.34 -23.10 4.38
C TYR A 371 3.52 -24.03 5.57
N ALA A 372 3.96 -23.53 6.70
CA ALA A 372 4.22 -24.29 7.91
C ALA A 372 2.93 -24.59 8.67
N GLN A 373 1.94 -25.24 8.01
CA GLN A 373 0.88 -25.92 8.75
C GLN A 373 1.50 -27.17 9.37
N ILE A 374 1.86 -27.07 10.64
CA ILE A 374 2.37 -28.20 11.39
C ILE A 374 1.21 -29.17 11.59
N THR A 375 1.26 -30.31 10.89
CA THR A 375 0.31 -31.42 11.09
C THR A 375 0.93 -32.41 12.07
N ASP A 376 0.08 -33.15 12.80
CA ASP A 376 0.52 -34.23 13.71
C ASP A 376 1.46 -35.21 13.01
N ASN A 377 1.18 -35.55 11.75
CA ASN A 377 2.05 -36.39 10.92
C ASN A 377 3.44 -35.80 10.68
N LYS A 378 3.56 -34.47 10.60
CA LYS A 378 4.88 -33.83 10.46
C LYS A 378 5.66 -33.87 11.76
N ILE A 379 4.97 -33.63 12.88
CA ILE A 379 5.59 -33.70 14.22
C ILE A 379 6.13 -35.13 14.44
N SER A 380 5.32 -36.14 14.13
CA SER A 380 5.75 -37.56 14.25
C SER A 380 6.97 -37.84 13.38
N LYS A 381 6.96 -37.49 12.09
CA LYS A 381 8.09 -37.70 11.19
C LYS A 381 9.35 -36.95 11.60
N ASP A 382 9.23 -35.75 12.14
CA ASP A 382 10.38 -34.99 12.61
C ASP A 382 10.96 -35.61 13.88
N MET A 383 10.11 -36.22 14.72
CA MET A 383 10.53 -36.99 15.90
C MET A 383 11.17 -38.34 15.51
N ASP A 384 10.60 -39.07 14.54
CA ASP A 384 11.17 -40.30 13.99
C ASP A 384 12.61 -40.07 13.47
N ARG A 385 12.84 -38.97 12.72
CA ARG A 385 14.18 -38.58 12.25
C ARG A 385 15.15 -38.26 13.39
N LEU A 386 14.67 -37.75 14.51
CA LEU A 386 15.49 -37.52 15.69
C LEU A 386 15.89 -38.87 16.32
N ILE A 387 14.96 -39.78 16.43
CA ILE A 387 15.21 -41.12 16.98
C ILE A 387 16.23 -41.85 16.12
N GLU A 388 16.01 -41.97 14.79
CA GLU A 388 16.95 -42.59 13.83
C GLU A 388 18.37 -42.03 13.89
N LYS A 389 18.57 -40.79 14.34
CA LYS A 389 19.88 -40.14 14.43
C LYS A 389 20.65 -40.54 15.70
N TYR A 390 19.95 -41.06 16.72
CA TYR A 390 20.53 -41.41 18.01
C TYR A 390 20.46 -42.94 18.30
N GLU A 391 19.86 -43.74 17.41
CA GLU A 391 20.05 -45.20 17.32
C GLU A 391 21.28 -45.53 16.44
#